data_1e66c36e4737d8131fa1ae6f27e92c86
#
_entry.id   1e66c36e4737d8131fa1ae6f27e92c86
#
_cell.length_a   1.000
_cell.length_b   1.000
_cell.length_c   1.000
_cell.angle_alpha   90.00
_cell.angle_beta   90.00
_cell.angle_gamma   90.00
#
_symmetry.space_group_name_H-M   'P 1'
#
loop_
_entity.id
_entity.type
_entity.pdbx_description
1 polymer ?
#
loop_
_entity_poly.entity_id
_entity_poly.type
_entity_poly.pdbx_seq_one_letter_code
_entity_poly.pdbx_strand_id
1 'polypeptide(L)'
;MECKMSFFKYRVMKRLFLFAVCAWAGLSLWASSVKGQGTACETRSEKVPAKVYMIKEISPENLMKVYEALGRKATGKVAVKLSTGEPGNNNYLDPALIKGLVQKVDGTIVECNTAYGGGRSDTEKHLKAAKDHGFTAIAPVVIMDADGEVSLPVKGGKHLKEDFVGKAYPEYDFTVVLSHFKGHPMGGFGGAIKNISIGIASSSGKAYIHSAGKTKSVKEVWGKLPPQDDFLESMAEAAKAVADHCGDRILYI
;
A
#
# COMPACT_ATOMS: atom_id res chain seq x y z
N MET A 1 -40.44 7.12 2.70
CA MET A 1 -39.99 5.97 3.50
C MET A 1 -38.59 6.31 3.99
N GLU A 2 -38.51 6.92 5.17
CA GLU A 2 -37.26 7.45 5.72
C GLU A 2 -36.47 6.33 6.40
N CYS A 3 -35.23 6.13 6.01
CA CYS A 3 -34.32 5.20 6.67
C CYS A 3 -33.51 5.96 7.72
N LYS A 4 -33.86 5.77 8.99
CA LYS A 4 -33.12 6.30 10.14
C LYS A 4 -31.84 5.51 10.35
N MET A 5 -30.67 6.13 10.18
CA MET A 5 -29.39 5.58 10.61
C MET A 5 -29.21 5.84 12.11
N SER A 6 -29.05 4.74 12.85
CA SER A 6 -28.77 4.72 14.29
C SER A 6 -27.28 4.94 14.53
N PHE A 7 -26.93 6.01 15.26
CA PHE A 7 -25.55 6.25 15.72
C PHE A 7 -25.26 5.44 16.98
N PHE A 8 -24.29 4.56 16.91
CA PHE A 8 -23.72 3.91 18.10
C PHE A 8 -22.74 4.85 18.79
N LYS A 9 -23.14 5.34 19.98
CA LYS A 9 -22.25 6.13 20.87
C LYS A 9 -21.40 5.18 21.73
N TYR A 10 -20.10 5.17 21.51
CA TYR A 10 -19.15 4.56 22.44
C TYR A 10 -18.96 5.47 23.67
N ARG A 11 -19.38 4.96 24.83
CA ARG A 11 -19.24 5.60 26.14
C ARG A 11 -17.91 5.19 26.76
N VAL A 12 -16.94 6.11 26.81
CA VAL A 12 -15.68 5.92 27.54
C VAL A 12 -15.94 6.16 29.02
N MET A 13 -15.76 5.11 29.84
CA MET A 13 -15.82 5.19 31.30
C MET A 13 -14.51 5.75 31.86
N LYS A 14 -14.57 6.96 32.43
CA LYS A 14 -13.50 7.53 33.24
C LYS A 14 -13.52 6.87 34.63
N ARG A 15 -12.44 6.18 35.00
CA ARG A 15 -12.18 5.80 36.41
C ARG A 15 -11.37 6.91 37.07
N LEU A 16 -11.98 7.59 38.04
CA LEU A 16 -11.30 8.44 39.02
C LEU A 16 -10.59 7.56 40.04
N PHE A 17 -9.31 7.82 40.26
CA PHE A 17 -8.63 7.42 41.48
C PHE A 17 -8.26 8.66 42.27
N LEU A 18 -8.89 8.78 43.46
CA LEU A 18 -8.52 9.71 44.54
C LEU A 18 -7.29 9.12 45.28
N PHE A 19 -6.25 9.90 45.45
CA PHE A 19 -5.28 9.66 46.54
C PHE A 19 -5.07 10.92 47.38
N ALA A 20 -5.19 10.70 48.66
CA ALA A 20 -5.20 11.70 49.70
C ALA A 20 -3.81 12.26 50.02
N VAL A 21 -3.82 13.47 50.49
CA VAL A 21 -2.73 14.32 50.98
C VAL A 21 -2.19 13.79 52.30
N CYS A 22 -0.84 13.79 52.44
CA CYS A 22 -0.19 13.99 53.74
C CYS A 22 0.99 14.95 53.60
N ALA A 23 0.86 16.09 54.22
CA ALA A 23 1.89 17.11 54.39
C ALA A 23 2.86 16.68 55.50
N TRP A 24 4.17 16.93 55.36
CA TRP A 24 5.03 17.36 56.45
C TRP A 24 6.25 18.13 55.94
N ALA A 25 6.51 19.19 56.69
CA ALA A 25 7.47 20.25 56.40
C ALA A 25 8.92 19.84 56.70
N GLY A 26 9.84 20.42 55.98
CA GLY A 26 11.30 20.37 56.30
C GLY A 26 12.06 21.34 55.40
N LEU A 27 12.37 22.53 55.94
CA LEU A 27 13.28 23.50 55.32
C LEU A 27 14.71 22.96 55.24
N SER A 28 15.33 23.09 54.09
CA SER A 28 16.79 23.37 54.01
C SER A 28 17.11 23.98 52.64
N LEU A 29 17.62 25.22 52.68
CA LEU A 29 18.15 25.95 51.55
C LEU A 29 19.38 25.23 50.98
N TRP A 30 19.35 24.93 49.68
CA TRP A 30 20.55 24.80 48.87
C TRP A 30 20.29 25.42 47.50
N ALA A 31 20.91 26.56 47.27
CA ALA A 31 20.93 27.21 45.96
C ALA A 31 21.89 26.45 45.05
N SER A 32 21.37 25.69 44.12
CA SER A 32 22.12 25.15 42.98
C SER A 32 21.61 25.75 41.70
N SER A 33 22.50 26.47 41.03
CA SER A 33 22.30 27.08 39.72
C SER A 33 21.87 26.02 38.70
N VAL A 34 20.58 25.94 38.39
CA VAL A 34 20.07 25.15 37.26
C VAL A 34 20.16 26.03 36.03
N LYS A 35 21.19 25.76 35.20
CA LYS A 35 21.20 26.24 33.79
C LYS A 35 19.96 25.67 33.12
N GLY A 36 19.02 26.55 32.78
CA GLY A 36 17.84 26.19 32.02
C GLY A 36 18.24 25.60 30.65
N GLN A 37 18.10 24.29 30.52
CA GLN A 37 17.96 23.67 29.22
C GLN A 37 16.55 24.02 28.73
N GLY A 38 16.49 25.00 27.84
CA GLY A 38 15.29 25.27 27.08
C GLY A 38 14.88 24.03 26.31
N THR A 39 13.86 23.33 26.79
CA THR A 39 13.14 22.35 25.98
C THR A 39 12.53 23.13 24.83
N ALA A 40 13.13 23.00 23.65
CA ALA A 40 12.51 23.45 22.42
C ALA A 40 11.14 22.78 22.34
N CYS A 41 10.10 23.56 22.49
CA CYS A 41 8.74 23.13 22.18
C CYS A 41 8.74 22.83 20.67
N GLU A 42 8.87 21.55 20.31
CA GLU A 42 8.60 21.13 18.94
C GLU A 42 7.18 21.55 18.63
N THR A 43 7.05 22.63 17.87
CA THR A 43 5.79 23.04 17.29
C THR A 43 5.34 21.89 16.38
N ARG A 44 4.42 21.07 16.92
CA ARG A 44 3.72 20.04 16.15
C ARG A 44 3.03 20.75 15.01
N SER A 45 3.65 20.71 13.81
CA SER A 45 3.03 21.28 12.63
C SER A 45 1.63 20.67 12.51
N GLU A 46 0.61 21.51 12.48
CA GLU A 46 -0.76 21.03 12.24
C GLU A 46 -0.75 20.24 10.93
N LYS A 47 -0.97 18.93 11.03
CA LYS A 47 -1.03 18.07 9.85
C LYS A 47 -2.29 18.46 9.10
N VAL A 48 -2.12 19.11 7.97
CA VAL A 48 -3.24 19.37 7.05
C VAL A 48 -3.88 18.03 6.69
N PRO A 49 -5.19 17.86 6.90
CA PRO A 49 -5.86 16.60 6.57
C PRO A 49 -5.70 16.24 5.10
N ALA A 50 -5.40 14.96 4.83
CA ALA A 50 -5.33 14.47 3.46
C ALA A 50 -6.70 14.56 2.80
N LYS A 51 -6.75 15.09 1.57
CA LYS A 51 -7.99 15.15 0.80
C LYS A 51 -8.25 13.81 0.14
N VAL A 52 -9.48 13.30 0.30
CA VAL A 52 -9.97 12.09 -0.37
C VAL A 52 -11.14 12.47 -1.26
N TYR A 53 -11.09 12.02 -2.52
CA TYR A 53 -12.16 12.25 -3.47
C TYR A 53 -12.91 10.94 -3.70
N MET A 54 -14.24 11.02 -3.77
CA MET A 54 -15.10 9.87 -3.99
C MET A 54 -16.17 10.19 -5.02
N ILE A 55 -16.50 9.21 -5.85
CA ILE A 55 -17.58 9.29 -6.81
C ILE A 55 -18.50 8.06 -6.66
N LYS A 56 -19.81 8.24 -6.86
CA LYS A 56 -20.78 7.14 -6.62
C LYS A 56 -20.91 6.20 -7.82
N GLU A 57 -20.78 6.74 -9.03
CA GLU A 57 -20.95 5.96 -10.25
C GLU A 57 -19.60 5.67 -10.89
N ILE A 58 -19.33 4.39 -11.12
CA ILE A 58 -18.10 3.94 -11.77
C ILE A 58 -18.31 4.01 -13.29
N SER A 59 -17.61 4.94 -13.94
CA SER A 59 -17.56 5.07 -15.39
C SER A 59 -16.19 5.61 -15.83
N PRO A 60 -15.82 5.47 -17.12
CA PRO A 60 -14.57 6.03 -17.63
C PRO A 60 -14.46 7.55 -17.40
N GLU A 61 -15.56 8.30 -17.63
CA GLU A 61 -15.62 9.74 -17.43
C GLU A 61 -15.45 10.12 -15.96
N ASN A 62 -16.07 9.37 -15.07
CA ASN A 62 -16.01 9.62 -13.64
C ASN A 62 -14.64 9.23 -13.04
N LEU A 63 -13.99 8.19 -13.56
CA LEU A 63 -12.61 7.86 -13.24
C LEU A 63 -11.66 9.01 -13.61
N MET A 64 -11.85 9.61 -14.77
CA MET A 64 -11.09 10.79 -15.20
C MET A 64 -11.32 12.00 -14.29
N LYS A 65 -12.57 12.27 -13.88
CA LYS A 65 -12.87 13.36 -12.92
C LYS A 65 -12.16 13.15 -11.57
N VAL A 66 -12.11 11.91 -11.07
CA VAL A 66 -11.35 11.59 -9.82
C VAL A 66 -9.86 11.88 -10.02
N TYR A 67 -9.27 11.43 -11.12
CA TYR A 67 -7.87 11.71 -11.45
C TYR A 67 -7.58 13.21 -11.51
N GLU A 68 -8.42 13.99 -12.19
CA GLU A 68 -8.27 15.44 -12.31
C GLU A 68 -8.43 16.15 -10.96
N ALA A 69 -9.37 15.70 -10.11
CA ALA A 69 -9.59 16.26 -8.79
C ALA A 69 -8.39 16.10 -7.84
N LEU A 70 -7.54 15.08 -8.05
CA LEU A 70 -6.29 14.91 -7.30
C LEU A 70 -5.31 16.07 -7.54
N GLY A 71 -5.46 16.83 -8.64
CA GLY A 71 -4.67 18.03 -8.93
C GLY A 71 -3.19 17.77 -9.17
N ARG A 72 -2.78 16.52 -9.43
CA ARG A 72 -1.41 16.09 -9.63
C ARG A 72 -1.29 15.34 -10.96
N LYS A 73 -0.25 15.67 -11.71
CA LYS A 73 0.01 15.02 -13.00
C LYS A 73 1.08 13.94 -12.84
N ALA A 74 0.80 12.74 -13.32
CA ALA A 74 1.82 11.74 -13.56
C ALA A 74 2.73 12.20 -14.71
N THR A 75 4.03 12.13 -14.54
CA THR A 75 5.03 12.61 -15.51
C THR A 75 6.19 11.62 -15.63
N GLY A 76 6.93 11.68 -16.74
CA GLY A 76 8.02 10.75 -17.01
C GLY A 76 7.52 9.38 -17.45
N LYS A 77 8.32 8.33 -17.19
CA LYS A 77 7.94 6.93 -17.43
C LYS A 77 6.94 6.49 -16.35
N VAL A 78 5.67 6.36 -16.70
CA VAL A 78 4.59 6.11 -15.73
C VAL A 78 4.25 4.64 -15.63
N ALA A 79 4.36 4.08 -14.41
CA ALA A 79 3.83 2.77 -14.07
C ALA A 79 2.34 2.89 -13.69
N VAL A 80 1.46 2.18 -14.36
CA VAL A 80 0.07 1.99 -13.93
C VAL A 80 -0.05 0.63 -13.26
N LYS A 81 -0.04 0.64 -11.93
CA LYS A 81 -0.09 -0.59 -11.13
C LYS A 81 -1.52 -1.02 -10.85
N LEU A 82 -1.86 -2.16 -11.34
CA LEU A 82 -3.16 -2.80 -11.13
C LEU A 82 -3.01 -4.33 -10.97
N SER A 83 -4.09 -5.06 -10.89
CA SER A 83 -4.10 -6.52 -10.98
C SER A 83 -4.84 -6.93 -12.25
N THR A 84 -4.16 -7.68 -13.11
CA THR A 84 -4.71 -8.17 -14.40
C THR A 84 -5.69 -9.33 -14.24
N GLY A 85 -5.86 -9.87 -13.02
CA GLY A 85 -6.77 -10.99 -12.72
C GLY A 85 -6.21 -12.36 -13.08
N GLU A 86 -6.76 -13.40 -12.45
CA GLU A 86 -6.43 -14.79 -12.78
C GLU A 86 -7.14 -15.21 -14.07
N PRO A 87 -6.53 -16.06 -14.90
CA PRO A 87 -7.19 -16.61 -16.07
C PRO A 87 -8.54 -17.26 -15.74
N GLY A 88 -9.54 -17.00 -16.56
CA GLY A 88 -10.87 -17.57 -16.42
C GLY A 88 -11.79 -16.93 -15.39
N ASN A 89 -11.37 -15.83 -14.76
CA ASN A 89 -12.25 -15.03 -13.90
C ASN A 89 -12.35 -13.58 -14.38
N ASN A 90 -13.24 -12.80 -13.77
CA ASN A 90 -13.52 -11.39 -14.08
C ASN A 90 -13.20 -10.46 -12.88
N ASN A 91 -12.40 -10.90 -11.91
CA ASN A 91 -12.05 -10.14 -10.70
C ASN A 91 -10.88 -9.18 -10.95
N TYR A 92 -11.02 -8.31 -11.96
CA TYR A 92 -10.07 -7.26 -12.32
C TYR A 92 -10.82 -6.02 -12.82
N LEU A 93 -10.11 -4.90 -12.95
CA LEU A 93 -10.67 -3.69 -13.55
C LEU A 93 -10.86 -3.91 -15.05
N ASP A 94 -12.06 -3.62 -15.54
CA ASP A 94 -12.34 -3.69 -16.98
C ASP A 94 -11.39 -2.75 -17.74
N PRO A 95 -10.63 -3.24 -18.74
CA PRO A 95 -9.78 -2.39 -19.57
C PRO A 95 -10.53 -1.21 -20.21
N ALA A 96 -11.80 -1.38 -20.57
CA ALA A 96 -12.61 -0.28 -21.13
C ALA A 96 -12.82 0.85 -20.12
N LEU A 97 -12.98 0.52 -18.82
CA LEU A 97 -13.11 1.51 -17.74
C LEU A 97 -11.86 2.38 -17.60
N ILE A 98 -10.68 1.76 -17.65
CA ILE A 98 -9.41 2.42 -17.31
C ILE A 98 -8.64 2.96 -18.51
N LYS A 99 -9.03 2.60 -19.75
CA LYS A 99 -8.33 2.97 -20.98
C LYS A 99 -8.03 4.47 -21.08
N GLY A 100 -9.03 5.31 -20.84
CA GLY A 100 -8.88 6.77 -20.93
C GLY A 100 -7.81 7.30 -19.98
N LEU A 101 -7.79 6.81 -18.72
CA LEU A 101 -6.80 7.22 -17.74
C LEU A 101 -5.39 6.71 -18.09
N VAL A 102 -5.25 5.43 -18.44
CA VAL A 102 -3.96 4.84 -18.80
C VAL A 102 -3.32 5.57 -19.98
N GLN A 103 -4.12 5.88 -21.01
CA GLN A 103 -3.66 6.64 -22.18
C GLN A 103 -3.37 8.11 -21.84
N LYS A 104 -4.16 8.74 -20.95
CA LYS A 104 -3.95 10.12 -20.51
C LYS A 104 -2.61 10.34 -19.84
N VAL A 105 -2.13 9.34 -19.10
CA VAL A 105 -0.84 9.40 -18.38
C VAL A 105 0.31 8.79 -19.20
N ASP A 106 0.08 8.36 -20.42
CA ASP A 106 1.04 7.60 -21.26
C ASP A 106 1.65 6.42 -20.47
N GLY A 107 0.77 5.67 -19.80
CA GLY A 107 1.17 4.70 -18.79
C GLY A 107 1.47 3.32 -19.35
N THR A 108 2.45 2.65 -18.76
CA THR A 108 2.69 1.21 -18.91
C THR A 108 1.98 0.47 -17.77
N ILE A 109 1.15 -0.51 -18.09
CA ILE A 109 0.54 -1.39 -17.10
C ILE A 109 1.61 -2.33 -16.54
N VAL A 110 1.74 -2.37 -15.20
CA VAL A 110 2.80 -3.15 -14.55
C VAL A 110 2.26 -4.13 -13.51
N GLU A 111 2.86 -5.32 -13.51
CA GLU A 111 2.58 -6.41 -12.55
C GLU A 111 3.89 -7.16 -12.21
N CYS A 112 3.82 -8.03 -11.20
CA CYS A 112 4.84 -9.06 -10.94
C CYS A 112 4.18 -10.44 -10.85
N ASN A 113 4.94 -11.49 -11.18
CA ASN A 113 4.51 -12.87 -11.11
C ASN A 113 4.01 -13.25 -9.71
N THR A 114 3.11 -14.23 -9.61
CA THR A 114 2.57 -14.70 -8.32
C THR A 114 3.55 -15.63 -7.62
N ALA A 115 3.44 -15.72 -6.29
CA ALA A 115 4.21 -16.67 -5.47
C ALA A 115 3.52 -18.04 -5.32
N TYR A 116 2.44 -18.28 -6.04
CA TYR A 116 1.71 -19.54 -6.09
C TYR A 116 1.55 -19.98 -7.54
N GLY A 117 1.31 -21.27 -7.75
CA GLY A 117 1.08 -21.82 -9.08
C GLY A 117 -0.14 -21.22 -9.76
N GLY A 118 -0.25 -21.41 -11.07
CA GLY A 118 -1.39 -20.91 -11.87
C GLY A 118 -0.95 -20.10 -13.08
N GLY A 119 -1.91 -19.41 -13.67
CA GLY A 119 -1.71 -18.71 -14.95
C GLY A 119 -0.89 -17.44 -14.88
N ARG A 120 -0.46 -17.01 -13.68
CA ARG A 120 0.42 -15.84 -13.50
C ARG A 120 1.70 -16.16 -12.72
N SER A 121 2.08 -17.46 -12.67
CA SER A 121 3.25 -17.91 -11.95
C SER A 121 4.58 -17.73 -12.71
N ASP A 122 4.50 -17.51 -14.01
CA ASP A 122 5.62 -17.18 -14.87
C ASP A 122 5.25 -16.08 -15.88
N THR A 123 6.25 -15.41 -16.40
CA THR A 123 6.10 -14.21 -17.22
C THR A 123 5.30 -14.45 -18.50
N GLU A 124 5.53 -15.57 -19.20
CA GLU A 124 4.84 -15.86 -20.46
C GLU A 124 3.34 -16.08 -20.23
N LYS A 125 3.00 -16.92 -19.27
CA LYS A 125 1.60 -17.17 -18.90
C LYS A 125 0.92 -15.93 -18.36
N HIS A 126 1.63 -15.11 -17.59
CA HIS A 126 1.11 -13.87 -17.04
C HIS A 126 0.79 -12.84 -18.14
N LEU A 127 1.71 -12.66 -19.11
CA LEU A 127 1.47 -11.81 -20.27
C LEU A 127 0.32 -12.34 -21.13
N LYS A 128 0.21 -13.67 -21.27
CA LYS A 128 -0.95 -14.26 -21.94
C LYS A 128 -2.26 -13.94 -21.22
N ALA A 129 -2.32 -14.08 -19.89
CA ALA A 129 -3.50 -13.72 -19.10
C ALA A 129 -3.87 -12.23 -19.27
N ALA A 130 -2.89 -11.34 -19.21
CA ALA A 130 -3.11 -9.91 -19.44
C ALA A 130 -3.64 -9.61 -20.85
N LYS A 131 -3.15 -10.34 -21.86
CA LYS A 131 -3.64 -10.24 -23.25
C LYS A 131 -5.07 -10.75 -23.38
N ASP A 132 -5.35 -11.93 -22.84
CA ASP A 132 -6.68 -12.56 -22.90
C ASP A 132 -7.75 -11.69 -22.22
N HIS A 133 -7.37 -10.93 -21.18
CA HIS A 133 -8.23 -9.97 -20.49
C HIS A 133 -8.29 -8.59 -21.17
N GLY A 134 -7.57 -8.36 -22.27
CA GLY A 134 -7.66 -7.15 -23.08
C GLY A 134 -6.72 -6.00 -22.64
N PHE A 135 -5.87 -6.18 -21.64
CA PHE A 135 -4.99 -5.11 -21.17
C PHE A 135 -3.96 -4.67 -22.20
N THR A 136 -3.42 -5.59 -23.00
CA THR A 136 -2.45 -5.28 -24.06
C THR A 136 -3.05 -4.48 -25.22
N ALA A 137 -4.39 -4.42 -25.33
CA ALA A 137 -5.08 -3.61 -26.34
C ALA A 137 -5.19 -2.12 -25.96
N ILE A 138 -4.91 -1.78 -24.69
CA ILE A 138 -5.05 -0.40 -24.20
C ILE A 138 -3.72 0.26 -23.88
N ALA A 139 -2.68 -0.52 -23.51
CA ALA A 139 -1.34 -0.03 -23.19
C ALA A 139 -0.29 -1.17 -23.25
N PRO A 140 1.02 -0.86 -23.28
CA PRO A 140 2.05 -1.84 -22.99
C PRO A 140 1.85 -2.47 -21.61
N VAL A 141 2.16 -3.79 -21.50
CA VAL A 141 2.12 -4.53 -20.23
C VAL A 141 3.51 -5.08 -19.93
N VAL A 142 4.01 -4.84 -18.73
CA VAL A 142 5.32 -5.30 -18.27
C VAL A 142 5.18 -6.10 -16.98
N ILE A 143 5.76 -7.30 -16.98
CA ILE A 143 5.94 -8.10 -15.76
C ILE A 143 7.32 -7.75 -15.20
N MET A 144 7.32 -6.93 -14.15
CA MET A 144 8.51 -6.24 -13.66
C MET A 144 9.59 -7.16 -13.08
N ASP A 145 9.22 -8.36 -12.65
CA ASP A 145 10.14 -9.37 -12.13
C ASP A 145 10.54 -10.43 -13.16
N ALA A 146 10.29 -10.18 -14.45
CA ALA A 146 10.71 -11.08 -15.55
C ALA A 146 12.23 -11.34 -15.54
N ASP A 147 13.03 -10.30 -15.29
CA ASP A 147 14.49 -10.32 -15.27
C ASP A 147 15.08 -10.28 -13.86
N GLY A 148 14.28 -10.64 -12.85
CA GLY A 148 14.69 -10.69 -11.45
C GLY A 148 14.11 -9.58 -10.58
N GLU A 149 14.84 -9.27 -9.50
CA GLU A 149 14.36 -8.36 -8.46
C GLU A 149 15.45 -7.38 -8.01
N VAL A 150 15.03 -6.32 -7.35
CA VAL A 150 15.88 -5.40 -6.59
C VAL A 150 15.29 -5.20 -5.20
N SER A 151 16.14 -4.75 -4.27
CA SER A 151 15.75 -4.49 -2.88
C SER A 151 15.46 -3.01 -2.66
N LEU A 152 14.38 -2.72 -1.96
CA LEU A 152 14.08 -1.42 -1.38
C LEU A 152 14.23 -1.48 0.15
N PRO A 153 14.85 -0.47 0.81
CA PRO A 153 15.02 -0.51 2.26
C PRO A 153 13.69 -0.31 2.98
N VAL A 154 13.41 -1.15 3.99
CA VAL A 154 12.26 -0.99 4.89
C VAL A 154 12.71 -0.24 6.15
N LYS A 155 12.44 1.06 6.20
CA LYS A 155 12.84 1.91 7.34
C LYS A 155 11.93 1.67 8.55
N GLY A 156 12.51 1.21 9.65
CA GLY A 156 11.79 0.97 10.90
C GLY A 156 10.91 -0.28 10.88
N GLY A 157 11.14 -1.21 9.95
CA GLY A 157 10.39 -2.46 9.87
C GLY A 157 10.64 -3.36 11.09
N LYS A 158 9.57 -3.92 11.61
CA LYS A 158 9.57 -4.93 12.70
C LYS A 158 9.89 -6.31 12.14
N HIS A 159 9.30 -6.65 10.99
CA HIS A 159 9.39 -7.96 10.34
C HIS A 159 10.34 -7.96 9.15
N LEU A 160 10.26 -6.91 8.32
CA LEU A 160 11.04 -6.81 7.09
C LEU A 160 12.21 -5.84 7.25
N LYS A 161 13.36 -6.18 6.67
CA LYS A 161 14.50 -5.26 6.53
C LYS A 161 14.53 -4.64 5.14
N GLU A 162 14.03 -5.38 4.17
CA GLU A 162 14.03 -5.06 2.75
C GLU A 162 12.71 -5.49 2.14
N ASP A 163 12.29 -4.82 1.07
CA ASP A 163 11.20 -5.24 0.20
C ASP A 163 11.79 -5.59 -1.17
N PHE A 164 11.59 -6.81 -1.62
CA PHE A 164 12.12 -7.31 -2.88
C PHE A 164 11.09 -7.09 -3.99
N VAL A 165 11.27 -6.03 -4.75
CA VAL A 165 10.38 -5.62 -5.84
C VAL A 165 10.88 -6.10 -7.20
N GLY A 166 9.99 -6.13 -8.21
CA GLY A 166 10.39 -6.46 -9.57
C GLY A 166 11.51 -5.54 -10.07
N LYS A 167 12.53 -6.12 -10.75
CA LYS A 167 13.74 -5.41 -11.16
C LYS A 167 13.46 -4.16 -11.98
N ALA A 168 12.42 -4.18 -12.82
CA ALA A 168 12.08 -3.04 -13.66
C ALA A 168 11.32 -1.92 -12.90
N TYR A 169 10.88 -2.13 -11.65
CA TYR A 169 10.06 -1.15 -10.94
C TYR A 169 10.76 0.21 -10.73
N PRO A 170 12.02 0.27 -10.27
CA PRO A 170 12.69 1.56 -10.04
C PRO A 170 13.00 2.37 -11.30
N GLU A 171 12.78 1.80 -12.48
CA GLU A 171 12.95 2.52 -13.75
C GLU A 171 11.81 3.48 -14.05
N TYR A 172 10.70 3.41 -13.30
CA TYR A 172 9.55 4.28 -13.48
C TYR A 172 9.67 5.54 -12.64
N ASP A 173 9.38 6.68 -13.28
CA ASP A 173 9.43 7.99 -12.64
C ASP A 173 8.20 8.27 -11.78
N PHE A 174 7.06 7.67 -12.12
CA PHE A 174 5.79 7.91 -11.44
C PHE A 174 4.95 6.63 -11.38
N THR A 175 4.23 6.43 -10.28
CA THR A 175 3.32 5.28 -10.10
C THR A 175 1.87 5.74 -9.93
N VAL A 176 0.98 5.30 -10.81
CA VAL A 176 -0.47 5.42 -10.67
C VAL A 176 -1.02 4.08 -10.22
N VAL A 177 -1.60 4.03 -9.04
CA VAL A 177 -2.12 2.80 -8.41
C VAL A 177 -3.61 2.72 -8.65
N LEU A 178 -4.04 1.86 -9.58
CA LEU A 178 -5.44 1.55 -9.84
C LEU A 178 -5.83 0.29 -9.08
N SER A 179 -6.63 0.44 -8.02
CA SER A 179 -6.91 -0.68 -7.13
C SER A 179 -8.34 -1.17 -7.25
N HIS A 180 -8.51 -2.42 -7.68
CA HIS A 180 -9.78 -3.13 -7.57
C HIS A 180 -9.99 -3.55 -6.10
N PHE A 181 -10.89 -2.86 -5.39
CA PHE A 181 -11.21 -3.15 -4.00
C PHE A 181 -12.04 -4.43 -3.89
N LYS A 182 -11.56 -5.40 -3.14
CA LYS A 182 -12.21 -6.71 -2.98
C LYS A 182 -11.84 -7.39 -1.66
N GLY A 183 -12.66 -8.35 -1.22
CA GLY A 183 -12.32 -9.24 -0.11
C GLY A 183 -11.06 -10.06 -0.38
N HIS A 184 -10.32 -10.39 0.69
CA HIS A 184 -9.12 -11.22 0.61
C HIS A 184 -9.01 -12.12 1.85
N PRO A 185 -8.82 -13.46 1.68
CA PRO A 185 -8.86 -14.39 2.81
C PRO A 185 -7.78 -14.15 3.85
N MET A 186 -6.57 -13.75 3.47
CA MET A 186 -5.47 -13.51 4.40
C MET A 186 -5.37 -12.04 4.84
N GLY A 187 -5.76 -11.09 4.00
CA GLY A 187 -5.62 -9.65 4.27
C GLY A 187 -6.91 -8.96 4.70
N GLY A 188 -8.02 -9.71 4.88
CA GLY A 188 -9.34 -9.14 5.10
C GLY A 188 -9.90 -8.51 3.82
N PHE A 189 -9.20 -7.54 3.25
CA PHE A 189 -9.50 -6.96 1.94
C PHE A 189 -8.23 -6.67 1.13
N GLY A 190 -8.40 -6.50 -0.18
CA GLY A 190 -7.36 -6.04 -1.10
C GLY A 190 -7.73 -4.66 -1.64
N GLY A 191 -6.87 -3.69 -1.41
CA GLY A 191 -6.96 -2.31 -1.90
C GLY A 191 -5.58 -1.78 -2.22
N ALA A 192 -5.37 -0.48 -2.12
CA ALA A 192 -4.13 0.19 -2.51
C ALA A 192 -2.89 -0.35 -1.78
N ILE A 193 -2.95 -0.53 -0.45
CA ILE A 193 -1.82 -1.06 0.34
C ILE A 193 -1.39 -2.43 -0.18
N LYS A 194 -2.34 -3.37 -0.38
CA LYS A 194 -2.02 -4.69 -0.94
C LYS A 194 -1.51 -4.60 -2.37
N ASN A 195 -2.04 -3.69 -3.18
CA ASN A 195 -1.63 -3.52 -4.56
C ASN A 195 -0.19 -3.04 -4.68
N ILE A 196 0.28 -2.13 -3.82
CA ILE A 196 1.67 -1.65 -3.84
C ILE A 196 2.64 -2.54 -3.06
N SER A 197 2.19 -3.29 -2.03
CA SER A 197 3.05 -4.25 -1.34
C SER A 197 3.18 -5.55 -2.12
N ILE A 198 2.21 -6.45 -1.99
CA ILE A 198 2.22 -7.76 -2.66
C ILE A 198 2.26 -7.62 -4.19
N GLY A 199 1.60 -6.59 -4.76
CA GLY A 199 1.51 -6.43 -6.21
C GLY A 199 2.80 -5.98 -6.88
N ILE A 200 3.68 -5.21 -6.21
CA ILE A 200 4.97 -4.73 -6.74
C ILE A 200 6.11 -5.67 -6.37
N ALA A 201 5.97 -6.42 -5.27
CA ALA A 201 6.97 -7.41 -4.89
C ALA A 201 7.15 -8.49 -5.97
N SER A 202 8.39 -8.92 -6.20
CA SER A 202 8.72 -10.10 -7.02
C SER A 202 8.08 -11.37 -6.47
N SER A 203 8.10 -12.48 -7.18
CA SER A 203 7.62 -13.77 -6.67
C SER A 203 8.27 -14.13 -5.33
N SER A 204 9.58 -13.98 -5.20
CA SER A 204 10.33 -14.25 -3.96
C SER A 204 10.05 -13.18 -2.90
N GLY A 205 9.88 -11.91 -3.29
CA GLY A 205 9.46 -10.82 -2.40
C GLY A 205 8.07 -11.07 -1.82
N LYS A 206 7.12 -11.55 -2.63
CA LYS A 206 5.82 -11.99 -2.13
C LYS A 206 5.94 -13.08 -1.06
N ALA A 207 6.81 -14.09 -1.28
CA ALA A 207 7.07 -15.14 -0.30
C ALA A 207 7.66 -14.55 1.00
N TYR A 208 8.56 -13.59 0.88
CA TYR A 208 9.18 -12.91 2.01
C TYR A 208 8.16 -12.13 2.84
N ILE A 209 7.27 -11.37 2.20
CA ILE A 209 6.18 -10.64 2.89
C ILE A 209 5.20 -11.61 3.54
N HIS A 210 4.75 -12.66 2.83
CA HIS A 210 3.79 -13.63 3.35
C HIS A 210 4.33 -14.42 4.55
N SER A 211 5.64 -14.60 4.64
CA SER A 211 6.29 -15.28 5.76
C SER A 211 6.75 -14.35 6.89
N ALA A 212 6.43 -13.05 6.85
CA ALA A 212 6.96 -12.04 7.76
C ALA A 212 8.49 -12.10 7.86
N GLY A 213 9.16 -12.09 6.73
CA GLY A 213 10.62 -12.05 6.63
C GLY A 213 11.34 -13.39 6.84
N LYS A 214 10.62 -14.52 6.97
CA LYS A 214 11.26 -15.81 7.32
C LYS A 214 11.85 -16.56 6.11
N THR A 215 11.29 -16.38 4.92
CA THR A 215 11.78 -17.07 3.70
C THR A 215 11.42 -16.31 2.43
N LYS A 216 12.30 -16.41 1.43
CA LYS A 216 12.06 -15.96 0.04
C LYS A 216 11.65 -17.13 -0.88
N SER A 217 11.59 -18.33 -0.35
CA SER A 217 11.26 -19.54 -1.12
C SER A 217 9.75 -19.64 -1.36
N VAL A 218 9.34 -19.52 -2.61
CA VAL A 218 7.94 -19.72 -3.03
C VAL A 218 7.42 -21.14 -2.77
N LYS A 219 8.34 -22.13 -2.62
CA LYS A 219 7.99 -23.51 -2.30
C LYS A 219 7.71 -23.71 -0.79
N GLU A 220 8.44 -22.97 0.05
CA GLU A 220 8.40 -23.14 1.50
C GLU A 220 7.43 -22.22 2.22
N VAL A 221 7.05 -21.09 1.60
CA VAL A 221 6.29 -20.02 2.25
C VAL A 221 5.00 -20.53 2.88
N TRP A 222 4.30 -21.45 2.23
CA TRP A 222 3.02 -21.98 2.70
C TRP A 222 3.12 -22.85 3.94
N GLY A 223 4.32 -23.38 4.24
CA GLY A 223 4.65 -24.06 5.51
C GLY A 223 5.24 -23.14 6.58
N LYS A 224 5.45 -21.85 6.28
CA LYS A 224 6.10 -20.87 7.16
C LYS A 224 5.25 -19.61 7.39
N LEU A 225 3.94 -19.73 7.23
CA LEU A 225 3.02 -18.60 7.43
C LEU A 225 3.09 -18.13 8.90
N PRO A 226 3.16 -16.83 9.14
CA PRO A 226 3.16 -16.23 10.47
C PRO A 226 1.73 -16.13 11.02
N PRO A 227 1.54 -15.70 12.28
CA PRO A 227 0.28 -15.14 12.75
C PRO A 227 -0.24 -14.05 11.81
N GLN A 228 -1.56 -13.89 11.72
CA GLN A 228 -2.17 -12.97 10.76
C GLN A 228 -1.71 -11.53 10.95
N ASP A 229 -1.57 -11.05 12.19
CA ASP A 229 -1.14 -9.69 12.48
C ASP A 229 0.28 -9.44 11.96
N ASP A 230 1.21 -10.38 12.13
CA ASP A 230 2.58 -10.27 11.61
C ASP A 230 2.60 -10.20 10.06
N PHE A 231 1.70 -10.93 9.39
CA PHE A 231 1.54 -10.82 7.94
C PHE A 231 1.00 -9.44 7.52
N LEU A 232 -0.01 -8.93 8.23
CA LEU A 232 -0.61 -7.62 7.93
C LEU A 232 0.40 -6.49 8.17
N GLU A 233 1.16 -6.56 9.27
CA GLU A 233 2.26 -5.62 9.55
C GLU A 233 3.34 -5.68 8.45
N SER A 234 3.77 -6.88 8.04
CA SER A 234 4.75 -7.06 6.95
C SER A 234 4.25 -6.48 5.62
N MET A 235 2.97 -6.68 5.31
CA MET A 235 2.34 -6.11 4.12
C MET A 235 2.34 -4.57 4.18
N ALA A 236 2.08 -3.98 5.35
CA ALA A 236 2.13 -2.53 5.55
C ALA A 236 3.57 -2.00 5.46
N GLU A 237 4.56 -2.72 6.00
CA GLU A 237 5.98 -2.38 5.91
C GLU A 237 6.48 -2.36 4.46
N ALA A 238 6.13 -3.38 3.66
CA ALA A 238 6.44 -3.43 2.23
C ALA A 238 5.76 -2.28 1.47
N ALA A 239 4.47 -2.01 1.73
CA ALA A 239 3.78 -0.87 1.15
C ALA A 239 4.45 0.46 1.49
N LYS A 240 4.94 0.60 2.74
CA LYS A 240 5.69 1.79 3.16
C LYS A 240 7.01 1.92 2.41
N ALA A 241 7.74 0.84 2.19
CA ALA A 241 9.00 0.87 1.42
C ALA A 241 8.77 1.38 -0.01
N VAL A 242 7.71 0.92 -0.66
CA VAL A 242 7.30 1.40 -1.99
C VAL A 242 6.89 2.87 -1.95
N ALA A 243 6.09 3.29 -0.96
CA ALA A 243 5.69 4.69 -0.81
C ALA A 243 6.89 5.60 -0.52
N ASP A 244 7.82 5.18 0.34
CA ASP A 244 9.07 5.91 0.64
C ASP A 244 9.96 6.05 -0.63
N HIS A 245 10.03 5.01 -1.47
CA HIS A 245 10.74 5.05 -2.74
C HIS A 245 10.12 6.06 -3.72
N CYS A 246 8.80 6.07 -3.83
CA CYS A 246 8.10 6.98 -4.72
C CYS A 246 8.11 8.43 -4.21
N GLY A 247 8.07 8.64 -2.90
CA GLY A 247 7.86 9.98 -2.32
C GLY A 247 6.55 10.58 -2.84
N ASP A 248 6.66 11.77 -3.45
CA ASP A 248 5.50 12.45 -4.04
C ASP A 248 5.06 11.91 -5.41
N ARG A 249 5.76 10.94 -5.97
CA ARG A 249 5.55 10.43 -7.32
C ARG A 249 4.64 9.20 -7.35
N ILE A 250 3.58 9.22 -6.53
CA ILE A 250 2.59 8.16 -6.46
C ILE A 250 1.19 8.74 -6.28
N LEU A 251 0.20 8.17 -6.97
CA LEU A 251 -1.23 8.46 -6.85
C LEU A 251 -2.01 7.18 -6.62
N TYR A 252 -3.00 7.23 -5.75
CA TYR A 252 -3.90 6.11 -5.42
C TYR A 252 -5.31 6.43 -5.92
N ILE A 253 -5.86 5.55 -6.77
CA ILE A 253 -7.19 5.67 -7.39
C ILE A 253 -7.93 4.33 -7.29
#